data_bd38671add0a013fe93499c8d2f8a44d
#
_entry.id   bd38671add0a013fe93499c8d2f8a44d
#
_cell.length_a   1.000
_cell.length_b   1.000
_cell.length_c   1.000
_cell.angle_alpha   90.00
_cell.angle_beta   90.00
_cell.angle_gamma   90.00
#
_symmetry.space_group_name_H-M   'P 1'
#
loop_
_entity.id
_entity.type
_entity.pdbx_description
1 polymer ?
#
loop_
_entity_poly.entity_id
_entity_poly.type
_entity_poly.pdbx_seq_one_letter_code
_entity_poly.pdbx_strand_id
1 'polypeptide(L)'
;MNILKRIILFFGIFLLFGCGFIINNLSDRHPDYSINLSIKDDQSHPIKAGFAKVPITPSGFDTWNDIDNNARYEPNKGDTYNDLNGNGTFDPVWIAGFHNKRPAQGIHDDIWARVMVLEIGDTRLAIVGLDAVGFLHDEVVDIRKSLSKSLQLDYCIIASTHNHEGPDLVGIWGESFLSSGVNPEFMADVKAKTKFAIETAVNQLRPAKLRFAQDLVNG
;
A
#
# COMPACT_ATOMS: atom_id res chain seq x y z
N MET A 1 -39.28 21.18 24.48
CA MET A 1 -37.85 20.92 24.69
C MET A 1 -37.08 22.19 24.34
N ASN A 2 -36.36 22.76 25.30
CA ASN A 2 -35.64 24.05 25.14
C ASN A 2 -34.58 23.94 24.03
N ILE A 3 -34.35 25.02 23.28
CA ILE A 3 -33.37 25.11 22.20
C ILE A 3 -32.00 24.60 22.68
N LEU A 4 -31.58 24.93 23.89
CA LEU A 4 -30.34 24.45 24.49
C LEU A 4 -30.28 22.92 24.60
N LYS A 5 -31.38 22.25 24.98
CA LYS A 5 -31.45 20.78 25.04
C LYS A 5 -31.36 20.13 23.65
N ARG A 6 -31.89 20.79 22.61
CA ARG A 6 -31.78 20.33 21.22
C ARG A 6 -30.35 20.44 20.71
N ILE A 7 -29.68 21.54 21.03
CA ILE A 7 -28.25 21.75 20.66
C ILE A 7 -27.37 20.74 21.36
N ILE A 8 -27.53 20.50 22.66
CA ILE A 8 -26.76 19.51 23.41
C ILE A 8 -27.01 18.10 22.88
N LEU A 9 -28.25 17.74 22.54
CA LEU A 9 -28.61 16.46 21.98
C LEU A 9 -27.96 16.26 20.58
N PHE A 10 -28.01 17.30 19.73
CA PHE A 10 -27.42 17.28 18.40
C PHE A 10 -25.90 17.14 18.45
N PHE A 11 -25.24 17.89 19.36
CA PHE A 11 -23.79 17.79 19.60
C PHE A 11 -23.39 16.41 20.16
N GLY A 12 -24.20 15.85 21.07
CA GLY A 12 -23.97 14.50 21.62
C GLY A 12 -24.09 13.41 20.57
N ILE A 13 -25.09 13.50 19.71
CA ILE A 13 -25.26 12.58 18.57
C ILE A 13 -24.09 12.71 17.59
N PHE A 14 -23.69 13.93 17.23
CA PHE A 14 -22.58 14.19 16.33
C PHE A 14 -21.24 13.66 16.88
N LEU A 15 -20.99 13.83 18.19
CA LEU A 15 -19.83 13.26 18.87
C LEU A 15 -19.85 11.73 18.87
N LEU A 16 -21.01 11.10 19.12
CA LEU A 16 -21.14 9.64 19.12
C LEU A 16 -20.93 9.05 17.72
N PHE A 17 -21.49 9.69 16.69
CA PHE A 17 -21.25 9.27 15.29
C PHE A 17 -19.79 9.50 14.86
N GLY A 18 -19.20 10.64 15.23
CA GLY A 18 -17.79 10.94 14.96
C GLY A 18 -16.85 9.97 15.65
N CYS A 19 -17.05 9.68 16.92
CA CYS A 19 -16.28 8.70 17.65
C CYS A 19 -16.47 7.28 17.09
N GLY A 20 -17.70 6.89 16.74
CA GLY A 20 -17.97 5.59 16.12
C GLY A 20 -17.27 5.44 14.76
N PHE A 21 -17.28 6.47 13.94
CA PHE A 21 -16.59 6.50 12.65
C PHE A 21 -15.08 6.36 12.82
N ILE A 22 -14.48 7.14 13.73
CA ILE A 22 -13.04 7.09 14.02
C ILE A 22 -12.64 5.71 14.55
N ILE A 23 -13.36 5.17 15.53
CA ILE A 23 -13.08 3.85 16.11
C ILE A 23 -13.16 2.76 15.04
N ASN A 24 -14.18 2.80 14.18
CA ASN A 24 -14.36 1.78 13.14
C ASN A 24 -13.29 1.84 12.04
N ASN A 25 -12.76 3.04 11.73
CA ASN A 25 -11.72 3.20 10.71
C ASN A 25 -10.29 3.03 11.26
N LEU A 26 -10.09 3.17 12.57
CA LEU A 26 -8.78 2.98 13.22
C LEU A 26 -8.66 1.62 13.93
N SER A 27 -9.72 0.82 13.97
CA SER A 27 -9.66 -0.50 14.57
C SER A 27 -8.82 -1.44 13.72
N ASP A 28 -7.96 -2.22 14.38
CA ASP A 28 -7.25 -3.32 13.76
C ASP A 28 -8.26 -4.33 13.19
N ARG A 29 -8.21 -4.60 11.91
CA ARG A 29 -9.07 -5.61 11.23
C ARG A 29 -8.66 -7.04 11.55
N HIS A 30 -7.48 -7.22 12.14
CA HIS A 30 -6.91 -8.53 12.43
C HIS A 30 -6.38 -8.63 13.87
N PRO A 31 -7.17 -8.30 14.91
CA PRO A 31 -6.69 -8.19 16.29
C PRO A 31 -6.12 -9.49 16.86
N ASP A 32 -6.54 -10.64 16.31
CA ASP A 32 -6.06 -11.96 16.73
C ASP A 32 -4.90 -12.48 15.88
N TYR A 33 -4.41 -11.67 14.92
CA TYR A 33 -3.31 -12.10 14.09
C TYR A 33 -1.99 -12.05 14.86
N SER A 34 -1.39 -13.20 15.05
CA SER A 34 -0.08 -13.34 15.67
C SER A 34 0.78 -14.31 14.89
N ILE A 35 2.08 -14.12 14.95
CA ILE A 35 3.07 -15.02 14.38
C ILE A 35 4.01 -15.43 15.50
N ASN A 36 4.13 -16.74 15.68
CA ASN A 36 5.15 -17.32 16.53
C ASN A 36 6.04 -18.19 15.65
N LEU A 37 7.12 -17.60 15.16
CA LEU A 37 8.09 -18.26 14.31
C LEU A 37 9.42 -18.40 15.03
N SER A 38 9.87 -19.64 15.24
CA SER A 38 11.18 -19.92 15.75
C SER A 38 11.82 -20.99 14.87
N ILE A 39 12.79 -20.59 14.06
CA ILE A 39 13.54 -21.47 13.19
C ILE A 39 14.92 -21.65 13.84
N LYS A 40 15.26 -22.88 14.17
CA LYS A 40 16.59 -23.26 14.65
C LYS A 40 17.07 -24.42 13.79
N ASP A 41 18.12 -24.18 13.05
CA ASP A 41 18.76 -25.17 12.24
C ASP A 41 20.28 -24.99 12.32
N ASP A 42 20.96 -26.01 12.83
CA ASP A 42 22.41 -26.02 13.01
C ASP A 42 23.12 -26.66 11.81
N GLN A 43 22.36 -27.09 10.78
CA GLN A 43 22.88 -27.74 9.60
C GLN A 43 23.12 -26.74 8.47
N SER A 44 24.14 -27.05 7.65
CA SER A 44 24.36 -26.30 6.41
C SER A 44 23.51 -26.88 5.28
N HIS A 45 22.60 -26.09 4.74
CA HIS A 45 21.74 -26.47 3.64
C HIS A 45 22.05 -25.69 2.36
N PRO A 46 21.83 -26.28 1.19
CA PRO A 46 21.84 -25.54 -0.06
C PRO A 46 20.78 -24.45 -0.06
N ILE A 47 21.14 -23.28 -0.59
CA ILE A 47 20.21 -22.16 -0.76
C ILE A 47 19.58 -22.23 -2.13
N LYS A 48 18.26 -22.04 -2.20
CA LYS A 48 17.55 -21.69 -3.43
C LYS A 48 17.00 -20.29 -3.33
N ALA A 49 16.94 -19.60 -4.45
CA ALA A 49 16.31 -18.28 -4.56
C ALA A 49 15.43 -18.20 -5.79
N GLY A 50 14.30 -17.54 -5.66
CA GLY A 50 13.39 -17.18 -6.74
C GLY A 50 13.08 -15.69 -6.70
N PHE A 51 12.89 -15.08 -7.86
CA PHE A 51 12.66 -13.65 -7.98
C PHE A 51 11.49 -13.39 -8.91
N ALA A 52 10.71 -12.36 -8.59
CA ALA A 52 9.69 -11.83 -9.47
C ALA A 52 9.54 -10.31 -9.27
N LYS A 53 9.08 -9.61 -10.30
CA LYS A 53 8.61 -8.25 -10.20
C LYS A 53 7.34 -8.10 -11.03
N VAL A 54 6.38 -7.35 -10.51
CA VAL A 54 5.10 -7.08 -11.18
C VAL A 54 4.82 -5.58 -11.07
N PRO A 55 4.46 -4.89 -12.17
CA PRO A 55 4.11 -3.49 -12.09
C PRO A 55 2.80 -3.31 -11.33
N ILE A 56 2.82 -2.41 -10.37
CA ILE A 56 1.64 -1.99 -9.60
C ILE A 56 1.20 -0.56 -9.96
N THR A 57 1.70 -0.02 -11.06
CA THR A 57 1.31 1.30 -11.58
C THR A 57 -0.18 1.35 -11.83
N PRO A 58 -0.91 2.36 -11.33
CA PRO A 58 -2.32 2.53 -11.59
C PRO A 58 -2.57 2.90 -13.06
N SER A 59 -3.77 2.62 -13.56
CA SER A 59 -4.20 3.00 -14.91
C SER A 59 -5.64 3.50 -14.88
N GLY A 60 -6.04 4.25 -15.91
CA GLY A 60 -7.43 4.66 -16.08
C GLY A 60 -7.91 5.74 -15.10
N PHE A 61 -7.01 6.58 -14.60
CA PHE A 61 -7.32 7.70 -13.73
C PHE A 61 -7.29 9.04 -14.50
N ASP A 62 -8.04 10.01 -14.00
CA ASP A 62 -8.07 11.35 -14.57
C ASP A 62 -6.78 12.10 -14.29
N THR A 63 -6.32 12.83 -15.28
CA THR A 63 -5.21 13.77 -15.16
C THR A 63 -5.74 15.21 -15.02
N TRP A 64 -4.87 16.13 -14.66
CA TRP A 64 -5.26 17.51 -14.40
C TRP A 64 -4.21 18.52 -14.87
N ASN A 65 -4.62 19.78 -15.00
CA ASN A 65 -3.79 20.90 -15.38
C ASN A 65 -3.60 21.81 -14.17
N ASP A 66 -2.36 21.92 -13.72
CA ASP A 66 -1.91 22.80 -12.64
C ASP A 66 -1.58 24.17 -13.22
N ILE A 67 -2.48 25.14 -13.10
CA ILE A 67 -2.36 26.45 -13.73
C ILE A 67 -1.30 27.32 -13.09
N ASP A 68 -1.17 27.23 -11.77
CA ASP A 68 -0.23 28.05 -10.99
C ASP A 68 1.05 27.29 -10.59
N ASN A 69 1.21 26.03 -10.99
CA ASN A 69 2.35 25.16 -10.73
C ASN A 69 2.65 24.97 -9.23
N ASN A 70 1.58 24.83 -8.43
CA ASN A 70 1.70 24.64 -6.98
C ASN A 70 1.56 23.19 -6.54
N ALA A 71 1.31 22.28 -7.47
CA ALA A 71 1.06 20.85 -7.28
C ALA A 71 -0.16 20.55 -6.39
N ARG A 72 -1.17 21.43 -6.36
CA ARG A 72 -2.41 21.30 -5.62
C ARG A 72 -3.60 21.50 -6.54
N TYR A 73 -4.48 20.54 -6.58
CA TYR A 73 -5.73 20.68 -7.33
C TYR A 73 -6.71 21.64 -6.64
N GLU A 74 -6.89 22.80 -7.23
CA GLU A 74 -7.71 23.91 -6.72
C GLU A 74 -8.60 24.46 -7.84
N PRO A 75 -9.74 23.81 -8.15
CA PRO A 75 -10.61 24.22 -9.26
C PRO A 75 -11.15 25.64 -9.11
N ASN A 76 -11.25 26.16 -7.88
CA ASN A 76 -11.61 27.55 -7.61
C ASN A 76 -10.51 28.57 -8.00
N LYS A 77 -9.30 28.10 -8.31
CA LYS A 77 -8.19 28.90 -8.84
C LYS A 77 -7.97 28.73 -10.34
N GLY A 78 -8.77 27.90 -10.99
CA GLY A 78 -8.75 27.70 -12.43
C GLY A 78 -8.17 26.37 -12.88
N ASP A 79 -7.76 25.48 -11.97
CA ASP A 79 -7.34 24.15 -12.34
C ASP A 79 -8.48 23.36 -13.01
N THR A 80 -8.13 22.60 -13.99
CA THR A 80 -9.06 21.76 -14.76
C THR A 80 -8.58 20.32 -14.76
N TYR A 81 -9.46 19.38 -15.05
CA TYR A 81 -9.10 17.97 -15.21
C TYR A 81 -9.54 17.44 -16.57
N ASN A 82 -8.91 16.34 -16.96
CA ASN A 82 -9.25 15.57 -18.15
C ASN A 82 -10.03 14.35 -17.70
N ASP A 83 -11.34 14.37 -17.92
CA ASP A 83 -12.25 13.26 -17.61
C ASP A 83 -12.01 12.12 -18.60
N LEU A 84 -11.24 11.13 -18.20
CA LEU A 84 -10.80 10.04 -19.07
C LEU A 84 -11.93 9.04 -19.37
N ASN A 85 -12.83 8.84 -18.42
CA ASN A 85 -13.93 7.88 -18.55
C ASN A 85 -15.26 8.51 -18.97
N GLY A 86 -15.32 9.86 -19.03
CA GLY A 86 -16.49 10.61 -19.48
C GLY A 86 -17.66 10.60 -18.49
N ASN A 87 -17.41 10.38 -17.20
CA ASN A 87 -18.46 10.28 -16.19
C ASN A 87 -18.84 11.63 -15.55
N GLY A 88 -18.10 12.70 -15.86
CA GLY A 88 -18.32 14.05 -15.33
C GLY A 88 -17.83 14.25 -13.90
N THR A 89 -17.07 13.30 -13.37
CA THR A 89 -16.50 13.34 -12.01
C THR A 89 -14.98 13.30 -12.11
N PHE A 90 -14.28 13.98 -11.21
CA PHE A 90 -12.83 13.89 -11.13
C PHE A 90 -12.41 12.66 -10.31
N ASP A 91 -11.85 11.67 -11.00
CA ASP A 91 -11.38 10.39 -10.44
C ASP A 91 -9.84 10.29 -10.43
N PRO A 92 -9.16 11.07 -9.60
CA PRO A 92 -7.70 11.12 -9.58
C PRO A 92 -7.07 9.93 -8.84
N VAL A 93 -5.81 9.73 -9.10
CA VAL A 93 -4.90 9.03 -8.19
C VAL A 93 -4.22 10.08 -7.31
N TRP A 94 -4.46 10.03 -6.02
CA TRP A 94 -3.81 10.91 -5.05
C TRP A 94 -2.39 10.44 -4.76
N ILE A 95 -1.41 11.33 -4.89
CA ILE A 95 0.01 11.03 -4.64
C ILE A 95 0.35 11.26 -3.18
N ALA A 96 0.94 10.24 -2.57
CA ALA A 96 1.35 10.27 -1.17
C ALA A 96 2.66 11.03 -0.92
N GLY A 97 2.88 11.43 0.32
CA GLY A 97 4.20 11.79 0.85
C GLY A 97 4.47 13.25 1.13
N PHE A 98 3.67 14.20 0.61
CA PHE A 98 3.88 15.61 0.87
C PHE A 98 2.63 16.29 1.46
N HIS A 99 1.74 16.79 0.62
CA HIS A 99 0.53 17.49 1.04
C HIS A 99 -0.72 16.89 0.40
N ASN A 100 -1.88 17.17 0.98
CA ASN A 100 -3.18 16.83 0.38
C ASN A 100 -3.41 17.64 -0.92
N LYS A 101 -4.39 17.19 -1.71
CA LYS A 101 -4.77 17.77 -3.00
C LYS A 101 -3.69 17.65 -4.08
N ARG A 102 -2.85 16.63 -4.00
CA ARG A 102 -1.81 16.37 -4.99
C ARG A 102 -2.23 15.16 -5.85
N PRO A 103 -3.01 15.35 -6.92
CA PRO A 103 -3.33 14.26 -7.82
C PRO A 103 -2.19 14.01 -8.80
N ALA A 104 -2.12 12.80 -9.33
CA ALA A 104 -1.16 12.46 -10.38
C ALA A 104 -1.47 13.25 -11.67
N GLN A 105 -0.43 13.76 -12.33
CA GLN A 105 -0.52 14.38 -13.64
C GLN A 105 -0.29 13.39 -14.78
N GLY A 106 0.20 12.20 -14.46
CA GLY A 106 0.52 11.14 -15.40
C GLY A 106 1.43 10.09 -14.79
N ILE A 107 1.94 9.20 -15.63
CA ILE A 107 2.89 8.16 -15.25
C ILE A 107 4.23 8.50 -15.90
N HIS A 108 5.28 8.64 -15.08
CA HIS A 108 6.65 8.81 -15.57
C HIS A 108 7.34 7.45 -15.67
N ASP A 109 7.34 6.69 -14.59
CA ASP A 109 7.93 5.36 -14.48
C ASP A 109 6.98 4.39 -13.79
N ASP A 110 7.14 3.10 -14.06
CA ASP A 110 6.41 2.07 -13.35
C ASP A 110 6.85 1.97 -11.89
N ILE A 111 5.89 1.77 -11.02
CA ILE A 111 6.10 1.34 -9.63
C ILE A 111 5.85 -0.17 -9.51
N TRP A 112 6.55 -0.83 -8.61
CA TRP A 112 6.68 -2.29 -8.62
C TRP A 112 6.39 -2.94 -7.27
N ALA A 113 5.84 -4.14 -7.33
CA ALA A 113 6.00 -5.15 -6.30
C ALA A 113 7.19 -6.05 -6.70
N ARG A 114 8.26 -6.03 -5.90
CA ARG A 114 9.48 -6.84 -6.11
C ARG A 114 9.56 -7.89 -5.04
N VAL A 115 9.78 -9.13 -5.44
CA VAL A 115 9.77 -10.27 -4.55
C VAL A 115 11.06 -11.08 -4.70
N MET A 116 11.64 -11.45 -3.57
CA MET A 116 12.65 -12.48 -3.43
C MET A 116 12.11 -13.57 -2.51
N VAL A 117 12.19 -14.81 -2.95
CA VAL A 117 11.93 -15.98 -2.10
C VAL A 117 13.24 -16.71 -1.87
N LEU A 118 13.53 -16.99 -0.63
CA LEU A 118 14.68 -17.82 -0.21
C LEU A 118 14.17 -19.13 0.39
N GLU A 119 14.79 -20.24 0.01
CA GLU A 119 14.58 -21.55 0.59
C GLU A 119 15.91 -22.11 1.09
N ILE A 120 15.95 -22.49 2.36
CA ILE A 120 17.11 -23.06 3.05
C ILE A 120 16.62 -24.23 3.88
N GLY A 121 17.00 -25.47 3.49
CA GLY A 121 16.42 -26.67 4.09
C GLY A 121 14.90 -26.70 3.89
N ASP A 122 14.17 -26.87 4.98
CA ASP A 122 12.70 -26.88 4.98
C ASP A 122 12.08 -25.48 5.20
N THR A 123 12.92 -24.45 5.35
CA THR A 123 12.45 -23.07 5.62
C THR A 123 12.36 -22.26 4.33
N ARG A 124 11.22 -21.62 4.13
CA ARG A 124 10.97 -20.75 2.99
C ARG A 124 10.44 -19.38 3.42
N LEU A 125 11.16 -18.33 3.03
CA LEU A 125 10.87 -16.93 3.36
C LEU A 125 10.63 -16.12 2.09
N ALA A 126 9.54 -15.38 2.03
CA ALA A 126 9.32 -14.35 1.01
C ALA A 126 9.66 -12.97 1.57
N ILE A 127 10.37 -12.17 0.79
CA ILE A 127 10.69 -10.75 1.06
C ILE A 127 10.16 -9.93 -0.09
N VAL A 128 9.26 -9.00 0.23
CA VAL A 128 8.55 -8.15 -0.74
C VAL A 128 8.88 -6.69 -0.49
N GLY A 129 9.34 -6.01 -1.51
CA GLY A 129 9.45 -4.54 -1.56
C GLY A 129 8.34 -3.97 -2.44
N LEU A 130 7.52 -3.07 -1.89
CA LEU A 130 6.50 -2.33 -2.61
C LEU A 130 6.97 -0.90 -2.84
N ASP A 131 6.89 -0.41 -4.07
CA ASP A 131 7.15 1.00 -4.39
C ASP A 131 5.95 1.84 -3.95
N ALA A 132 5.89 2.14 -2.67
CA ALA A 132 4.85 2.92 -2.00
C ALA A 132 5.45 3.70 -0.83
N VAL A 133 4.80 4.77 -0.40
CA VAL A 133 5.20 5.53 0.81
C VAL A 133 5.03 4.70 2.07
N GLY A 134 3.99 3.89 2.13
CA GLY A 134 3.65 3.01 3.25
C GLY A 134 2.63 1.96 2.82
N PHE A 135 2.57 0.88 3.59
CA PHE A 135 1.58 -0.18 3.42
C PHE A 135 1.21 -0.69 4.80
N LEU A 136 -0.04 -0.52 5.19
CA LEU A 136 -0.45 -0.73 6.57
C LEU A 136 -0.50 -2.22 6.95
N HIS A 137 -0.44 -2.48 8.25
CA HIS A 137 -0.42 -3.82 8.82
C HIS A 137 -1.58 -4.69 8.34
N ASP A 138 -2.79 -4.14 8.34
CA ASP A 138 -3.99 -4.87 7.91
C ASP A 138 -3.90 -5.35 6.46
N GLU A 139 -3.36 -4.51 5.56
CA GLU A 139 -3.17 -4.86 4.16
C GLU A 139 -2.09 -5.95 3.98
N VAL A 140 -1.05 -5.89 4.81
CA VAL A 140 -0.01 -6.95 4.86
C VAL A 140 -0.63 -8.27 5.31
N VAL A 141 -1.48 -8.25 6.35
CA VAL A 141 -2.14 -9.45 6.86
C VAL A 141 -3.13 -10.02 5.84
N ASP A 142 -3.87 -9.17 5.12
CA ASP A 142 -4.75 -9.60 4.03
C ASP A 142 -3.98 -10.39 2.96
N ILE A 143 -2.83 -9.88 2.52
CA ILE A 143 -1.98 -10.58 1.55
C ILE A 143 -1.54 -11.92 2.13
N ARG A 144 -0.97 -11.94 3.35
CA ARG A 144 -0.50 -13.16 4.00
C ARG A 144 -1.59 -14.23 4.14
N LYS A 145 -2.80 -13.83 4.54
CA LYS A 145 -3.97 -14.74 4.64
C LYS A 145 -4.44 -15.25 3.29
N SER A 146 -4.22 -14.50 2.21
CA SER A 146 -4.61 -14.89 0.86
C SER A 146 -3.65 -15.91 0.22
N LEU A 147 -2.43 -16.07 0.76
CA LEU A 147 -1.44 -16.99 0.22
C LEU A 147 -1.85 -18.44 0.46
N SER A 148 -1.70 -19.27 -0.58
CA SER A 148 -1.98 -20.71 -0.47
C SER A 148 -0.97 -21.40 0.43
N LYS A 149 -1.44 -22.32 1.28
CA LYS A 149 -0.58 -23.20 2.07
C LYS A 149 0.33 -24.08 1.19
N SER A 150 -0.06 -24.33 -0.06
CA SER A 150 0.76 -25.09 -1.02
C SER A 150 2.07 -24.41 -1.39
N LEU A 151 2.21 -23.10 -1.15
CA LEU A 151 3.46 -22.36 -1.35
C LEU A 151 4.52 -22.71 -0.31
N GLN A 152 4.11 -23.33 0.81
CA GLN A 152 5.00 -23.73 1.91
C GLN A 152 5.88 -22.56 2.40
N LEU A 153 5.29 -21.37 2.50
CA LEU A 153 5.97 -20.21 3.05
C LEU A 153 5.83 -20.22 4.58
N ASP A 154 6.95 -20.21 5.28
CA ASP A 154 6.96 -20.05 6.73
C ASP A 154 6.67 -18.61 7.13
N TYR A 155 7.16 -17.67 6.34
CA TYR A 155 6.87 -16.26 6.54
C TYR A 155 6.97 -15.43 5.26
N CYS A 156 6.26 -14.29 5.29
CA CYS A 156 6.31 -13.29 4.23
C CYS A 156 6.50 -11.90 4.84
N ILE A 157 7.66 -11.30 4.59
CA ILE A 157 7.95 -9.91 4.93
C ILE A 157 7.47 -9.04 3.78
N ILE A 158 6.65 -8.02 4.08
CA ILE A 158 6.22 -7.02 3.10
C ILE A 158 6.59 -5.66 3.66
N ALA A 159 7.38 -4.90 2.93
CA ALA A 159 7.86 -3.58 3.31
C ALA A 159 7.71 -2.60 2.15
N SER A 160 7.50 -1.33 2.46
CA SER A 160 7.47 -0.24 1.49
C SER A 160 8.85 0.36 1.30
N THR A 161 9.17 0.82 0.08
CA THR A 161 10.41 1.53 -0.24
C THR A 161 10.41 2.98 0.24
N HIS A 162 9.28 3.45 0.75
CA HIS A 162 9.01 4.83 1.17
C HIS A 162 9.09 5.85 0.03
N ASN A 163 8.65 5.43 -1.16
CA ASN A 163 8.57 6.28 -2.34
C ASN A 163 7.46 7.33 -2.18
N HIS A 164 7.78 8.61 -2.38
CA HIS A 164 6.85 9.75 -2.28
C HIS A 164 6.26 10.20 -3.64
N GLU A 165 6.45 9.43 -4.68
CA GLU A 165 5.90 9.67 -6.03
C GLU A 165 4.98 8.54 -6.50
N GLY A 166 4.34 7.87 -5.55
CA GLY A 166 3.36 6.81 -5.78
C GLY A 166 1.99 7.14 -5.18
N PRO A 167 0.97 6.34 -5.51
CA PRO A 167 -0.38 6.50 -4.99
C PRO A 167 -0.46 6.37 -3.47
N ASP A 168 -1.45 7.05 -2.88
CA ASP A 168 -1.77 6.89 -1.46
C ASP A 168 -2.32 5.49 -1.18
N LEU A 169 -1.57 4.70 -0.41
CA LEU A 169 -1.97 3.39 0.11
C LEU A 169 -2.09 3.39 1.65
N VAL A 170 -2.01 4.58 2.26
CA VAL A 170 -2.11 4.76 3.73
C VAL A 170 -3.42 5.43 4.11
N GLY A 171 -3.95 6.33 3.26
CA GLY A 171 -5.23 6.98 3.45
C GLY A 171 -5.17 8.37 4.08
N ILE A 172 -4.02 9.04 4.02
CA ILE A 172 -3.86 10.37 4.61
C ILE A 172 -3.55 11.47 3.59
N TRP A 173 -3.43 11.15 2.31
CA TRP A 173 -3.15 12.09 1.22
C TRP A 173 -4.29 12.13 0.19
N GLY A 174 -5.48 12.56 0.60
CA GLY A 174 -6.63 12.75 -0.27
C GLY A 174 -6.86 14.21 -0.65
N GLU A 175 -8.08 14.51 -1.08
CA GLU A 175 -8.54 15.87 -1.37
C GLU A 175 -8.43 16.80 -0.15
N SER A 176 -8.55 16.26 1.06
CA SER A 176 -8.39 17.00 2.31
C SER A 176 -7.81 16.09 3.39
N PHE A 177 -7.43 16.69 4.54
CA PHE A 177 -6.97 15.90 5.69
C PHE A 177 -8.07 15.02 6.32
N LEU A 178 -9.34 15.21 5.93
CA LEU A 178 -10.48 14.40 6.37
C LEU A 178 -10.91 13.35 5.33
N SER A 179 -10.30 13.34 4.16
CA SER A 179 -10.62 12.40 3.08
C SER A 179 -9.44 11.49 2.78
N SER A 180 -9.72 10.19 2.69
CA SER A 180 -8.71 9.20 2.27
C SER A 180 -8.35 9.41 0.80
N GLY A 181 -7.07 9.27 0.46
CA GLY A 181 -6.59 9.22 -0.92
C GLY A 181 -6.52 7.79 -1.48
N VAL A 182 -6.85 6.79 -0.66
CA VAL A 182 -6.83 5.39 -1.11
C VAL A 182 -7.99 5.13 -2.06
N ASN A 183 -7.68 4.64 -3.25
CA ASN A 183 -8.66 4.04 -4.14
C ASN A 183 -8.79 2.55 -3.78
N PRO A 184 -9.98 2.05 -3.36
CA PRO A 184 -10.15 0.67 -2.92
C PRO A 184 -9.90 -0.38 -4.02
N GLU A 185 -10.23 -0.06 -5.27
CA GLU A 185 -10.00 -0.97 -6.41
C GLU A 185 -8.50 -1.10 -6.69
N PHE A 186 -7.79 0.03 -6.66
CA PHE A 186 -6.34 0.04 -6.81
C PHE A 186 -5.65 -0.71 -5.65
N MET A 187 -6.11 -0.52 -4.39
CA MET A 187 -5.60 -1.29 -3.26
C MET A 187 -5.80 -2.80 -3.45
N ALA A 188 -6.96 -3.21 -3.94
CA ALA A 188 -7.23 -4.62 -4.24
C ALA A 188 -6.31 -5.16 -5.36
N ASP A 189 -6.06 -4.38 -6.39
CA ASP A 189 -5.14 -4.72 -7.48
C ASP A 189 -3.70 -4.87 -6.99
N VAL A 190 -3.21 -3.94 -6.16
CA VAL A 190 -1.88 -4.02 -5.52
C VAL A 190 -1.75 -5.30 -4.70
N LYS A 191 -2.76 -5.66 -3.90
CA LYS A 191 -2.75 -6.91 -3.13
C LYS A 191 -2.72 -8.14 -4.03
N ALA A 192 -3.54 -8.17 -5.08
CA ALA A 192 -3.59 -9.28 -6.03
C ALA A 192 -2.27 -9.44 -6.80
N LYS A 193 -1.70 -8.35 -7.29
CA LYS A 193 -0.41 -8.33 -7.99
C LYS A 193 0.76 -8.73 -7.09
N THR A 194 0.74 -8.30 -5.83
CA THR A 194 1.75 -8.70 -4.84
C THR A 194 1.68 -10.20 -4.56
N LYS A 195 0.49 -10.75 -4.37
CA LYS A 195 0.28 -12.19 -4.25
C LYS A 195 0.81 -12.94 -5.47
N PHE A 196 0.43 -12.52 -6.67
CA PHE A 196 0.88 -13.12 -7.92
C PHE A 196 2.42 -13.09 -8.06
N ALA A 197 3.06 -11.99 -7.66
CA ALA A 197 4.52 -11.89 -7.66
C ALA A 197 5.17 -12.89 -6.68
N ILE A 198 4.58 -13.09 -5.49
CA ILE A 198 5.06 -14.08 -4.52
C ILE A 198 4.94 -15.50 -5.09
N GLU A 199 3.79 -15.85 -5.65
CA GLU A 199 3.55 -17.16 -6.28
C GLU A 199 4.53 -17.40 -7.44
N THR A 200 4.76 -16.38 -8.25
CA THR A 200 5.73 -16.44 -9.36
C THR A 200 7.15 -16.67 -8.85
N ALA A 201 7.58 -15.97 -7.81
CA ALA A 201 8.91 -16.11 -7.23
C ALA A 201 9.12 -17.51 -6.63
N VAL A 202 8.10 -18.07 -5.94
CA VAL A 202 8.15 -19.46 -5.43
C VAL A 202 8.35 -20.45 -6.58
N ASN A 203 7.62 -20.29 -7.68
CA ASN A 203 7.71 -21.17 -8.85
C ASN A 203 9.06 -21.04 -9.61
N GLN A 204 9.83 -20.00 -9.33
CA GLN A 204 11.14 -19.75 -9.94
C GLN A 204 12.32 -20.13 -9.04
N LEU A 205 12.08 -20.82 -7.93
CA LEU A 205 13.14 -21.27 -7.01
C LEU A 205 14.17 -22.13 -7.74
N ARG A 206 15.44 -21.75 -7.65
CA ARG A 206 16.59 -22.47 -8.22
C ARG A 206 17.81 -22.36 -7.32
N PRO A 207 18.78 -23.27 -7.41
CA PRO A 207 20.02 -23.19 -6.63
C PRO A 207 20.70 -21.83 -6.77
N ALA A 208 21.11 -21.28 -5.63
CA ALA A 208 21.69 -19.96 -5.55
C ALA A 208 22.89 -19.91 -4.58
N LYS A 209 23.67 -18.84 -4.68
CA LYS A 209 24.71 -18.49 -3.71
C LYS A 209 24.45 -17.08 -3.19
N LEU A 210 24.47 -16.93 -1.88
CA LEU A 210 24.35 -15.63 -1.23
C LEU A 210 25.75 -15.04 -1.02
N ARG A 211 25.92 -13.78 -1.36
CA ARG A 211 27.15 -13.01 -1.09
C ARG A 211 26.77 -11.74 -0.36
N PHE A 212 27.50 -11.42 0.70
CA PHE A 212 27.35 -10.19 1.44
C PHE A 212 28.56 -9.29 1.14
N ALA A 213 28.31 -8.02 0.96
CA ALA A 213 29.34 -6.98 0.91
C ALA A 213 28.87 -5.80 1.74
N GLN A 214 29.83 -5.14 2.39
CA GLN A 214 29.59 -3.89 3.10
C GLN A 214 30.56 -2.86 2.55
N ASP A 215 30.04 -1.69 2.19
CA ASP A 215 30.83 -0.53 1.82
C ASP A 215 30.47 0.64 2.74
N LEU A 216 31.48 1.41 3.15
CA LEU A 216 31.28 2.63 3.91
C LEU A 216 31.17 3.78 2.92
N VAL A 217 29.96 4.25 2.67
CA VAL A 217 29.73 5.48 1.93
C VAL A 217 30.06 6.65 2.86
N ASN A 218 31.23 7.21 2.71
CA ASN A 218 31.57 8.51 3.33
C ASN A 218 30.82 9.58 2.54
N GLY A 219 29.69 10.09 3.12
CA GLY A 219 28.94 11.25 2.61
C GLY A 219 29.63 12.55 2.89
#